data_40fa37c6436ef4e97781dde14631a885
#
_entry.id   40fa37c6436ef4e97781dde14631a885
#
_cell.length_a   1.000
_cell.length_b   1.000
_cell.length_c   1.000
_cell.angle_alpha   90.00
_cell.angle_beta   90.00
_cell.angle_gamma   90.00
#
_symmetry.space_group_name_H-M   'P 1'
#
loop_
_entity.id
_entity.type
_entity.pdbx_description
1 polymer ?
#
loop_
_entity_poly.entity_id
_entity_poly.type
_entity_poly.pdbx_seq_one_letter_code
_entity_poly.pdbx_strand_id
1 'polypeptide(L)'
;MKIQSFKVVGVRGFLTKDISFRDSVTFLIGINGSGKTTILDLMYGLLNPCLEKLLTISFKEITIVCEVEDNKVISGKQNIQIVCKKQDENVIIAYQDLKKAQYAEYTLSNVSMAEDYDCDGERTYNELDNAFVKSEVYAKIRSLSTPVILNLNRYLSNLVEFESPIRVRRALRNIPRQGRDDGIQRALFNVQELVYFNIRQTARKQSKLAEEFKNKVFEEMFKTPQVMDFTLPGKKSIDYSKIKDLREALLVAESLDEETSKLTQMVDKYLEGYESTLQNFVSFSKEMDFKTSKENVELFQKMIMYDMQYNKIMNLAEYAKINMQEVRKLHEPLNRFAKSVNLFLKEGKKEIRVTGSGDIIVLNYNKGAKVQDTIFNLSSGEKQIIILMACLSLSEDSKRSHVYVVDEPEISLHISWQEQFVDALLEASPNTQFILATHSPSIIAKNDRRGWCEDITM
;
A
#
# COMPACT_ATOMS: atom_id res chain seq x y z
N MET A 1 7.37 2.45 -9.64
CA MET A 1 7.31 2.47 -11.12
C MET A 1 5.86 2.48 -11.54
N LYS A 2 5.50 3.21 -12.62
CA LYS A 2 4.19 3.16 -13.30
C LYS A 2 4.42 3.00 -14.81
N ILE A 3 3.57 2.24 -15.48
CA ILE A 3 3.61 2.09 -16.94
C ILE A 3 2.77 3.21 -17.54
N GLN A 4 3.34 3.98 -18.46
CA GLN A 4 2.64 5.06 -19.14
C GLN A 4 2.03 4.61 -20.47
N SER A 5 2.80 3.87 -21.29
CA SER A 5 2.31 3.36 -22.55
C SER A 5 2.99 2.04 -22.93
N PHE A 6 2.28 1.26 -23.74
CA PHE A 6 2.80 0.03 -24.34
C PHE A 6 2.38 -0.06 -25.81
N LYS A 7 3.35 0.00 -26.69
CA LYS A 7 3.15 -0.10 -28.14
C LYS A 7 3.58 -1.46 -28.63
N VAL A 8 2.73 -2.11 -29.40
CA VAL A 8 3.02 -3.38 -30.07
C VAL A 8 2.83 -3.25 -31.58
N VAL A 9 3.73 -3.83 -32.35
CA VAL A 9 3.69 -3.80 -33.81
C VAL A 9 3.85 -5.20 -34.37
N GLY A 10 2.86 -5.64 -35.16
CA GLY A 10 2.91 -6.90 -35.89
C GLY A 10 2.87 -8.16 -35.02
N VAL A 11 2.22 -8.10 -33.83
CA VAL A 11 2.06 -9.27 -32.96
C VAL A 11 1.18 -10.31 -33.69
N ARG A 12 1.66 -11.55 -33.76
CA ARG A 12 1.07 -12.66 -34.54
C ARG A 12 0.78 -12.28 -36.00
N GLY A 13 1.54 -11.33 -36.55
CA GLY A 13 1.45 -10.86 -37.92
C GLY A 13 0.41 -9.77 -38.21
N PHE A 14 -0.55 -9.53 -37.33
CA PHE A 14 -1.68 -8.62 -37.60
C PHE A 14 -1.94 -7.55 -36.56
N LEU A 15 -1.64 -7.81 -35.27
CA LEU A 15 -1.99 -6.89 -34.20
C LEU A 15 -0.95 -5.75 -34.07
N THR A 16 -1.40 -4.53 -34.27
CA THR A 16 -0.61 -3.31 -34.01
C THR A 16 -1.45 -2.35 -33.19
N LYS A 17 -1.01 -2.04 -31.99
CA LYS A 17 -1.72 -1.15 -31.04
C LYS A 17 -0.75 -0.28 -30.26
N ASP A 18 -1.23 0.89 -29.90
CA ASP A 18 -0.59 1.80 -28.96
C ASP A 18 -1.57 2.01 -27.79
N ILE A 19 -1.18 1.58 -26.59
CA ILE A 19 -2.02 1.52 -25.40
C ILE A 19 -1.47 2.50 -24.38
N SER A 20 -2.32 3.40 -23.90
CA SER A 20 -1.99 4.34 -22.84
C SER A 20 -2.56 3.90 -21.50
N PHE A 21 -1.76 3.94 -20.45
CA PHE A 21 -2.18 3.50 -19.13
C PHE A 21 -2.39 4.68 -18.18
N ARG A 22 -3.47 4.59 -17.39
CA ARG A 22 -3.77 5.54 -16.32
C ARG A 22 -2.98 5.20 -15.07
N ASP A 23 -2.79 6.18 -14.22
CA ASP A 23 -2.03 6.04 -12.97
C ASP A 23 -2.68 5.10 -11.95
N SER A 24 -4.01 4.91 -12.02
CA SER A 24 -4.78 4.08 -11.08
C SER A 24 -5.24 2.77 -11.70
N VAL A 25 -6.21 2.83 -12.62
CA VAL A 25 -6.79 1.63 -13.25
C VAL A 25 -6.93 1.84 -14.75
N THR A 26 -6.54 0.84 -15.54
CA THR A 26 -6.81 0.75 -16.96
C THR A 26 -7.43 -0.60 -17.28
N PHE A 27 -8.55 -0.61 -18.00
CA PHE A 27 -9.18 -1.82 -18.49
C PHE A 27 -8.74 -2.08 -19.92
N LEU A 28 -8.22 -3.26 -20.17
CA LEU A 28 -8.00 -3.77 -21.53
C LEU A 28 -9.23 -4.57 -21.93
N ILE A 29 -10.02 -4.01 -22.85
CA ILE A 29 -11.26 -4.63 -23.31
C ILE A 29 -11.11 -5.14 -24.75
N GLY A 30 -11.91 -6.13 -25.11
CA GLY A 30 -11.92 -6.68 -26.46
C GLY A 30 -12.57 -8.07 -26.48
N ILE A 31 -12.97 -8.53 -27.66
CA ILE A 31 -13.55 -9.87 -27.84
C ILE A 31 -12.56 -10.99 -27.49
N ASN A 32 -13.06 -12.21 -27.27
CA ASN A 32 -12.19 -13.37 -27.08
C ASN A 32 -11.30 -13.57 -28.29
N GLY A 33 -10.00 -13.80 -28.04
CA GLY A 33 -9.02 -13.93 -29.12
C GLY A 33 -8.45 -12.61 -29.64
N SER A 34 -8.85 -11.43 -29.13
CA SER A 34 -8.29 -10.13 -29.55
C SER A 34 -6.82 -9.91 -29.16
N GLY A 35 -6.22 -10.82 -28.37
CA GLY A 35 -4.81 -10.74 -27.99
C GLY A 35 -4.52 -10.08 -26.64
N LYS A 36 -5.53 -9.86 -25.76
CA LYS A 36 -5.34 -9.27 -24.43
C LYS A 36 -4.27 -9.98 -23.61
N THR A 37 -4.42 -11.29 -23.41
CA THR A 37 -3.42 -12.11 -22.68
C THR A 37 -2.06 -12.07 -23.35
N THR A 38 -2.00 -12.08 -24.69
CA THR A 38 -0.74 -11.97 -25.45
C THR A 38 -0.04 -10.64 -25.20
N ILE A 39 -0.79 -9.53 -25.16
CA ILE A 39 -0.27 -8.19 -24.81
C ILE A 39 0.28 -8.17 -23.39
N LEU A 40 -0.47 -8.74 -22.41
CA LEU A 40 -0.04 -8.83 -21.04
C LEU A 40 1.22 -9.70 -20.88
N ASP A 41 1.29 -10.82 -21.59
CA ASP A 41 2.47 -11.70 -21.59
C ASP A 41 3.71 -11.02 -22.16
N LEU A 42 3.57 -10.27 -23.26
CA LEU A 42 4.68 -9.51 -23.85
C LEU A 42 5.13 -8.37 -22.93
N MET A 43 4.19 -7.63 -22.35
CA MET A 43 4.50 -6.56 -21.40
C MET A 43 5.24 -7.11 -20.16
N TYR A 44 4.76 -8.22 -19.62
CA TYR A 44 5.42 -8.88 -18.48
C TYR A 44 6.78 -9.44 -18.88
N GLY A 45 6.88 -10.14 -20.01
CA GLY A 45 8.12 -10.72 -20.52
C GLY A 45 9.21 -9.68 -20.74
N LEU A 46 8.84 -8.44 -21.09
CA LEU A 46 9.77 -7.34 -21.28
C LEU A 46 10.22 -6.71 -19.94
N LEU A 47 9.31 -6.55 -18.99
CA LEU A 47 9.59 -5.95 -17.66
C LEU A 47 10.16 -6.95 -16.64
N ASN A 48 9.89 -8.24 -16.80
CA ASN A 48 10.54 -9.34 -16.08
C ASN A 48 11.30 -10.17 -17.11
N PRO A 49 12.45 -9.68 -17.62
CA PRO A 49 13.04 -10.13 -18.87
C PRO A 49 13.14 -11.66 -18.91
N CYS A 50 12.18 -12.25 -19.60
CA CYS A 50 11.98 -13.67 -19.79
C CYS A 50 12.06 -13.98 -21.27
N LEU A 51 13.18 -14.52 -21.72
CA LEU A 51 13.41 -14.82 -23.14
C LEU A 51 12.38 -15.78 -23.71
N GLU A 52 11.93 -16.78 -22.96
CA GLU A 52 10.92 -17.73 -23.38
C GLU A 52 9.67 -17.03 -23.93
N LYS A 53 9.11 -16.08 -23.17
CA LYS A 53 7.91 -15.32 -23.62
C LYS A 53 8.21 -14.41 -24.80
N LEU A 54 9.39 -13.79 -24.82
CA LEU A 54 9.77 -12.90 -25.91
C LEU A 54 10.09 -13.66 -27.21
N LEU A 55 10.57 -14.89 -27.13
CA LEU A 55 10.91 -15.71 -28.31
C LEU A 55 9.67 -16.43 -28.88
N THR A 56 8.82 -17.01 -28.03
CA THR A 56 7.65 -17.81 -28.45
C THR A 56 6.55 -17.00 -29.13
N ILE A 57 6.42 -15.70 -28.83
CA ILE A 57 5.40 -14.84 -29.45
C ILE A 57 6.01 -14.09 -30.61
N SER A 58 5.41 -14.22 -31.82
CA SER A 58 5.84 -13.46 -32.99
C SER A 58 5.40 -12.00 -32.91
N PHE A 59 6.31 -11.07 -33.12
CA PHE A 59 6.09 -9.62 -33.23
C PHE A 59 7.23 -8.96 -34.02
N LYS A 60 7.04 -7.74 -34.47
CA LYS A 60 8.12 -6.93 -35.10
C LYS A 60 8.82 -6.05 -34.09
N GLU A 61 8.04 -5.29 -33.32
CA GLU A 61 8.56 -4.35 -32.33
C GLU A 61 7.57 -4.22 -31.16
N ILE A 62 8.10 -4.18 -29.96
CA ILE A 62 7.37 -3.80 -28.75
C ILE A 62 8.13 -2.71 -28.02
N THR A 63 7.41 -1.72 -27.53
CA THR A 63 7.97 -0.58 -26.82
C THR A 63 7.14 -0.32 -25.56
N ILE A 64 7.79 -0.22 -24.41
CA ILE A 64 7.15 0.17 -23.15
C ILE A 64 7.80 1.44 -22.60
N VAL A 65 6.97 2.35 -22.13
CA VAL A 65 7.41 3.57 -21.44
C VAL A 65 6.94 3.50 -19.98
N CYS A 66 7.90 3.64 -19.07
CA CYS A 66 7.66 3.60 -17.63
C CYS A 66 8.11 4.88 -16.96
N GLU A 67 7.32 5.36 -16.00
CA GLU A 67 7.70 6.41 -15.06
C GLU A 67 8.27 5.76 -13.79
N VAL A 68 9.47 6.15 -13.38
CA VAL A 68 10.16 5.66 -12.19
C VAL A 68 10.50 6.82 -11.27
N GLU A 69 10.26 6.68 -9.98
CA GLU A 69 10.69 7.65 -8.98
C GLU A 69 12.18 7.46 -8.66
N ASP A 70 12.97 8.51 -8.79
CA ASP A 70 14.37 8.51 -8.38
C ASP A 70 14.47 8.84 -6.88
N ASN A 71 14.72 7.82 -6.06
CA ASN A 71 14.85 7.97 -4.60
C ASN A 71 16.03 8.86 -4.15
N LYS A 72 16.88 9.29 -5.09
CA LYS A 72 18.06 10.13 -4.79
C LYS A 72 17.84 11.62 -5.03
N VAL A 73 16.75 11.99 -5.69
CA VAL A 73 16.44 13.39 -6.00
C VAL A 73 15.04 13.70 -5.50
N ILE A 74 14.88 14.71 -4.66
CA ILE A 74 13.57 15.21 -4.22
C ILE A 74 12.73 15.60 -5.44
N SER A 75 11.66 14.86 -5.72
CA SER A 75 10.73 15.01 -6.87
C SER A 75 11.29 14.66 -8.27
N GLY A 76 12.28 13.80 -8.39
CA GLY A 76 12.81 13.36 -9.69
C GLY A 76 12.03 12.17 -10.30
N LYS A 77 10.99 12.43 -11.12
CA LYS A 77 10.40 11.39 -11.98
C LYS A 77 11.25 11.20 -13.22
N GLN A 78 11.58 9.95 -13.56
CA GLN A 78 12.34 9.56 -14.76
C GLN A 78 11.43 8.77 -15.67
N ASN A 79 11.53 9.04 -16.99
CA ASN A 79 10.85 8.24 -18.00
C ASN A 79 11.86 7.30 -18.65
N ILE A 80 11.59 6.01 -18.55
CA ILE A 80 12.41 4.94 -19.09
C ILE A 80 11.66 4.31 -20.24
N GLN A 81 12.34 4.13 -21.35
CA GLN A 81 11.84 3.41 -22.51
C GLN A 81 12.59 2.09 -22.66
N ILE A 82 11.87 1.01 -22.83
CA ILE A 82 12.41 -0.31 -23.17
C ILE A 82 11.81 -0.72 -24.50
N VAL A 83 12.68 -1.09 -25.44
CA VAL A 83 12.28 -1.51 -26.79
C VAL A 83 12.81 -2.91 -27.04
N CYS A 84 11.98 -3.78 -27.61
CA CYS A 84 12.42 -5.08 -28.12
C CYS A 84 11.99 -5.21 -29.59
N LYS A 85 12.96 -5.48 -30.47
CA LYS A 85 12.74 -5.66 -31.91
C LYS A 85 13.20 -7.03 -32.35
N LYS A 86 12.39 -7.68 -33.17
CA LYS A 86 12.77 -8.90 -33.90
C LYS A 86 13.13 -8.54 -35.33
N GLN A 87 14.33 -8.86 -35.74
CA GLN A 87 14.85 -8.64 -37.10
C GLN A 87 15.53 -9.92 -37.56
N ASP A 88 14.91 -10.62 -38.47
CA ASP A 88 15.35 -11.92 -39.02
C ASP A 88 15.67 -12.90 -37.85
N GLU A 89 16.92 -13.31 -37.70
CA GLU A 89 17.40 -14.23 -36.66
C GLU A 89 17.88 -13.52 -35.38
N ASN A 90 17.70 -12.21 -35.27
CA ASN A 90 18.18 -11.43 -34.14
C ASN A 90 17.03 -10.82 -33.34
N VAL A 91 17.22 -10.79 -32.02
CA VAL A 91 16.34 -10.05 -31.10
C VAL A 91 17.18 -8.97 -30.42
N ILE A 92 16.77 -7.72 -30.59
CA ILE A 92 17.46 -6.56 -30.03
C ILE A 92 16.62 -6.02 -28.88
N ILE A 93 17.21 -5.93 -27.69
CA ILE A 93 16.58 -5.35 -26.48
C ILE A 93 17.37 -4.10 -26.10
N ALA A 94 16.70 -2.94 -26.09
CA ALA A 94 17.30 -1.65 -25.75
C ALA A 94 16.60 -1.05 -24.53
N TYR A 95 17.41 -0.45 -23.64
CA TYR A 95 16.97 0.30 -22.50
C TYR A 95 17.46 1.74 -22.64
N GLN A 96 16.56 2.72 -22.52
CA GLN A 96 16.86 4.14 -22.63
C GLN A 96 16.24 4.94 -21.50
N ASP A 97 17.05 5.70 -20.78
CA ASP A 97 16.59 6.75 -19.87
C ASP A 97 16.43 8.05 -20.67
N LEU A 98 15.21 8.51 -20.86
CA LEU A 98 14.90 9.67 -21.71
C LEU A 98 15.44 11.00 -21.13
N LYS A 99 15.71 11.07 -19.81
CA LYS A 99 16.23 12.27 -19.16
C LYS A 99 17.77 12.28 -19.04
N LYS A 100 18.37 11.14 -18.72
CA LYS A 100 19.81 11.02 -18.45
C LYS A 100 20.64 10.68 -19.69
N ALA A 101 19.99 10.51 -20.86
CA ALA A 101 20.61 10.03 -22.10
C ALA A 101 21.42 8.71 -21.92
N GLN A 102 21.06 7.91 -20.92
CA GLN A 102 21.65 6.60 -20.72
C GLN A 102 20.98 5.61 -21.69
N TYR A 103 21.82 4.97 -22.48
CA TYR A 103 21.40 3.96 -23.44
C TYR A 103 22.18 2.67 -23.20
N ALA A 104 21.49 1.54 -23.27
CA ALA A 104 22.10 0.21 -23.28
C ALA A 104 21.34 -0.66 -24.26
N GLU A 105 22.04 -1.44 -25.05
CA GLU A 105 21.46 -2.35 -26.03
C GLU A 105 22.11 -3.71 -25.92
N TYR A 106 21.34 -4.75 -26.13
CA TYR A 106 21.82 -6.12 -26.19
C TYR A 106 21.16 -6.84 -27.37
N THR A 107 21.98 -7.47 -28.20
CA THR A 107 21.52 -8.21 -29.36
C THR A 107 21.71 -9.70 -29.12
N LEU A 108 20.60 -10.46 -29.21
CA LEU A 108 20.58 -11.92 -29.22
C LEU A 108 20.64 -12.37 -30.68
N SER A 109 21.67 -13.15 -31.03
CA SER A 109 21.87 -13.69 -32.38
C SER A 109 21.56 -15.19 -32.40
N ASN A 110 21.21 -15.74 -33.57
CA ASN A 110 20.89 -17.16 -33.79
C ASN A 110 19.65 -17.63 -33.01
N VAL A 111 18.64 -16.79 -32.90
CA VAL A 111 17.41 -17.06 -32.15
C VAL A 111 16.59 -18.16 -32.80
N SER A 112 16.63 -18.28 -34.15
CA SER A 112 15.94 -19.34 -34.90
C SER A 112 16.33 -20.76 -34.49
N MET A 113 17.60 -20.96 -34.03
CA MET A 113 18.07 -22.25 -33.54
C MET A 113 17.52 -22.58 -32.14
N ALA A 114 17.05 -21.61 -31.37
CA ALA A 114 16.47 -21.81 -30.05
C ALA A 114 14.94 -22.04 -30.09
N GLU A 115 14.31 -21.77 -31.22
CA GLU A 115 12.86 -21.98 -31.42
C GLU A 115 12.55 -23.47 -31.78
N ASP A 116 13.53 -24.24 -32.26
CA ASP A 116 13.40 -25.69 -32.48
C ASP A 116 13.57 -26.43 -31.14
N TYR A 117 12.50 -27.04 -30.65
CA TYR A 117 12.44 -27.77 -29.36
C TYR A 117 13.17 -29.12 -29.36
N ASP A 118 14.17 -29.31 -30.20
CA ASP A 118 15.09 -30.42 -30.14
C ASP A 118 16.15 -30.22 -29.02
N CYS A 119 16.87 -31.30 -28.61
CA CYS A 119 17.89 -31.23 -27.57
C CYS A 119 18.94 -30.14 -27.79
N ASP A 120 19.21 -29.78 -29.05
CA ASP A 120 20.14 -28.70 -29.42
C ASP A 120 19.50 -27.32 -29.26
N GLY A 121 18.18 -27.18 -29.49
CA GLY A 121 17.43 -25.95 -29.26
C GLY A 121 17.36 -25.57 -27.78
N GLU A 122 17.14 -26.54 -26.88
CA GLU A 122 17.14 -26.30 -25.43
C GLU A 122 18.53 -25.88 -24.94
N ARG A 123 19.61 -26.45 -25.48
CA ARG A 123 20.98 -26.04 -25.16
C ARG A 123 21.25 -24.61 -25.63
N THR A 124 20.87 -24.26 -26.85
CA THR A 124 21.04 -22.92 -27.42
C THR A 124 20.24 -21.90 -26.62
N TYR A 125 18.99 -22.22 -26.24
CA TYR A 125 18.18 -21.38 -25.37
C TYR A 125 18.87 -21.08 -24.02
N ASN A 126 19.37 -22.10 -23.35
CA ASN A 126 20.07 -21.95 -22.07
C ASN A 126 21.34 -21.10 -22.20
N GLU A 127 22.08 -21.22 -23.29
CA GLU A 127 23.27 -20.39 -23.56
C GLU A 127 22.90 -18.92 -23.79
N LEU A 128 21.84 -18.64 -24.57
CA LEU A 128 21.32 -17.29 -24.83
C LEU A 128 20.79 -16.64 -23.54
N ASP A 129 20.03 -17.39 -22.74
CA ASP A 129 19.48 -16.90 -21.47
C ASP A 129 20.59 -16.58 -20.48
N ASN A 130 21.59 -17.46 -20.32
CA ASN A 130 22.75 -17.23 -19.47
C ASN A 130 23.61 -16.04 -19.92
N ALA A 131 23.73 -15.79 -21.20
CA ALA A 131 24.43 -14.63 -21.76
C ALA A 131 23.64 -13.33 -21.52
N PHE A 132 22.33 -13.36 -21.73
CA PHE A 132 21.43 -12.24 -21.53
C PHE A 132 21.40 -11.80 -20.05
N VAL A 133 21.29 -12.75 -19.12
CA VAL A 133 21.29 -12.49 -17.66
C VAL A 133 22.55 -11.73 -17.20
N LYS A 134 23.67 -11.89 -17.89
CA LYS A 134 24.92 -11.17 -17.58
C LYS A 134 24.99 -9.79 -18.23
N SER A 135 24.04 -9.41 -19.08
CA SER A 135 24.07 -8.14 -19.78
C SER A 135 23.71 -6.94 -18.89
N GLU A 136 24.22 -5.75 -19.26
CA GLU A 136 23.86 -4.50 -18.61
C GLU A 136 22.37 -4.18 -18.75
N VAL A 137 21.76 -4.50 -19.90
CA VAL A 137 20.35 -4.31 -20.18
C VAL A 137 19.48 -5.10 -19.21
N TYR A 138 19.81 -6.37 -19.00
CA TYR A 138 19.12 -7.22 -18.02
C TYR A 138 19.21 -6.64 -16.61
N ALA A 139 20.40 -6.23 -16.19
CA ALA A 139 20.61 -5.65 -14.85
C ALA A 139 19.80 -4.36 -14.67
N LYS A 140 19.73 -3.48 -15.68
CA LYS A 140 18.95 -2.25 -15.67
C LYS A 140 17.44 -2.54 -15.60
N ILE A 141 16.92 -3.46 -16.42
CA ILE A 141 15.50 -3.82 -16.38
C ILE A 141 15.13 -4.46 -15.03
N ARG A 142 15.96 -5.37 -14.51
CA ARG A 142 15.74 -6.01 -13.21
C ARG A 142 15.82 -5.05 -12.02
N SER A 143 16.47 -3.91 -12.17
CA SER A 143 16.47 -2.87 -11.15
C SER A 143 15.14 -2.10 -11.06
N LEU A 144 14.29 -2.21 -12.08
CA LEU A 144 12.93 -1.70 -12.06
C LEU A 144 12.04 -2.59 -11.19
N SER A 145 10.96 -2.01 -10.66
CA SER A 145 9.93 -2.82 -9.98
C SER A 145 9.22 -3.69 -11.00
N THR A 146 9.30 -5.00 -10.84
CA THR A 146 8.61 -5.94 -11.73
C THR A 146 7.09 -5.88 -11.49
N PRO A 147 6.25 -5.80 -12.54
CA PRO A 147 4.80 -5.94 -12.40
C PRO A 147 4.44 -7.30 -11.81
N VAL A 148 3.40 -7.33 -10.98
CA VAL A 148 2.88 -8.56 -10.38
C VAL A 148 1.67 -9.01 -11.19
N ILE A 149 1.75 -10.21 -11.79
CA ILE A 149 0.60 -10.82 -12.45
C ILE A 149 -0.24 -11.56 -11.42
N LEU A 150 -1.51 -11.13 -11.29
CA LEU A 150 -2.51 -11.78 -10.45
C LEU A 150 -3.41 -12.64 -11.32
N ASN A 151 -3.18 -13.93 -11.36
CA ASN A 151 -4.08 -14.89 -11.99
C ASN A 151 -4.89 -15.58 -10.89
N LEU A 152 -6.17 -15.20 -10.76
CA LEU A 152 -7.04 -15.67 -9.68
C LEU A 152 -7.25 -17.20 -9.69
N ASN A 153 -7.03 -17.87 -10.84
CA ASN A 153 -7.31 -19.30 -10.98
C ASN A 153 -6.10 -20.22 -10.72
N ARG A 154 -4.87 -19.76 -10.94
CA ARG A 154 -3.70 -20.66 -10.98
C ARG A 154 -2.54 -20.32 -10.04
N TYR A 155 -2.38 -19.07 -9.61
CA TYR A 155 -1.13 -18.60 -9.02
C TYR A 155 -1.24 -17.88 -7.68
N LEU A 156 -2.43 -17.81 -7.05
CA LEU A 156 -2.56 -17.19 -5.73
C LEU A 156 -1.70 -17.87 -4.65
N SER A 157 -1.45 -19.17 -4.80
CA SER A 157 -0.54 -19.91 -3.91
C SER A 157 0.92 -19.45 -4.02
N ASN A 158 1.37 -19.07 -5.21
CA ASN A 158 2.75 -18.66 -5.47
C ASN A 158 3.03 -17.21 -5.05
N LEU A 159 2.03 -16.33 -5.09
CA LEU A 159 2.17 -14.93 -4.70
C LEU A 159 2.58 -14.79 -3.23
N VAL A 160 1.97 -15.58 -2.36
CA VAL A 160 2.28 -15.52 -0.92
C VAL A 160 3.63 -16.18 -0.59
N GLU A 161 4.13 -17.09 -1.44
CA GLU A 161 5.46 -17.70 -1.27
C GLU A 161 6.60 -16.70 -1.56
N PHE A 162 6.43 -15.77 -2.52
CA PHE A 162 7.47 -14.81 -2.89
C PHE A 162 7.72 -13.76 -1.82
N GLU A 163 6.72 -13.38 -1.03
CA GLU A 163 6.78 -12.28 -0.08
C GLU A 163 6.95 -12.74 1.38
N SER A 164 6.90 -14.05 1.64
CA SER A 164 6.96 -14.55 3.01
C SER A 164 8.38 -14.45 3.60
N PRO A 165 8.53 -13.99 4.85
CA PRO A 165 9.80 -13.98 5.57
C PRO A 165 10.45 -15.37 5.61
N ILE A 166 11.78 -15.42 5.65
CA ILE A 166 12.58 -16.68 5.63
C ILE A 166 12.08 -17.73 6.65
N ARG A 167 11.49 -17.29 7.77
CA ARG A 167 10.90 -18.19 8.79
C ARG A 167 9.63 -18.88 8.32
N VAL A 168 8.78 -18.18 7.55
CA VAL A 168 7.55 -18.73 6.98
C VAL A 168 7.90 -19.79 5.93
N ARG A 169 8.91 -19.55 5.10
CA ARG A 169 9.42 -20.56 4.14
C ARG A 169 9.88 -21.84 4.82
N ARG A 170 10.43 -21.77 6.05
CA ARG A 170 10.82 -22.97 6.81
C ARG A 170 9.64 -23.74 7.38
N ALA A 171 8.62 -23.05 7.91
CA ALA A 171 7.41 -23.67 8.43
C ALA A 171 6.62 -24.40 7.32
N LEU A 172 6.58 -23.82 6.11
CA LEU A 172 5.88 -24.37 4.95
C LEU A 172 6.53 -25.64 4.36
N ARG A 173 7.82 -25.86 4.55
CA ARG A 173 8.51 -27.08 4.08
C ARG A 173 7.99 -28.36 4.75
N ASN A 174 7.35 -28.26 5.90
CA ASN A 174 6.89 -29.39 6.70
C ASN A 174 5.42 -29.76 6.48
N ILE A 175 4.69 -29.09 5.56
CA ILE A 175 3.29 -29.41 5.24
C ILE A 175 3.27 -30.48 4.13
N PRO A 176 2.53 -31.60 4.31
CA PRO A 176 2.42 -32.66 3.30
C PRO A 176 1.81 -32.16 1.99
N ARG A 177 2.33 -32.60 0.86
CA ARG A 177 1.83 -32.26 -0.48
C ARG A 177 0.72 -33.23 -0.90
N GLN A 178 -0.54 -33.00 -0.51
CA GLN A 178 -1.67 -33.82 -0.98
C GLN A 178 -2.84 -32.93 -1.48
N GLY A 179 -3.23 -33.08 -2.75
CA GLY A 179 -4.49 -32.59 -3.34
C GLY A 179 -4.54 -31.16 -3.87
N ARG A 180 -5.47 -30.86 -4.78
CA ARG A 180 -5.70 -29.50 -5.35
C ARG A 180 -6.23 -28.50 -4.32
N ASP A 181 -6.87 -28.94 -3.26
CA ASP A 181 -7.38 -28.12 -2.14
C ASP A 181 -6.22 -27.61 -1.24
N ASP A 182 -5.08 -28.28 -1.25
CA ASP A 182 -3.92 -27.92 -0.42
C ASP A 182 -3.29 -26.58 -0.79
N GLY A 183 -3.38 -26.14 -2.06
CA GLY A 183 -2.83 -24.88 -2.53
C GLY A 183 -3.50 -23.66 -1.89
N ILE A 184 -4.83 -23.64 -1.86
CA ILE A 184 -5.62 -22.55 -1.26
C ILE A 184 -5.46 -22.55 0.26
N GLN A 185 -5.48 -23.72 0.90
CA GLN A 185 -5.26 -23.80 2.34
C GLN A 185 -3.88 -23.33 2.75
N ARG A 186 -2.85 -23.72 2.00
CA ARG A 186 -1.47 -23.25 2.21
C ARG A 186 -1.38 -21.73 2.06
N ALA A 187 -2.02 -21.15 1.03
CA ALA A 187 -2.06 -19.72 0.82
C ALA A 187 -2.76 -18.99 1.99
N LEU A 188 -3.83 -19.56 2.56
CA LEU A 188 -4.49 -18.99 3.75
C LEU A 188 -3.60 -19.06 5.01
N PHE A 189 -2.84 -20.14 5.20
CA PHE A 189 -1.84 -20.19 6.26
C PHE A 189 -0.80 -19.10 6.09
N ASN A 190 -0.33 -18.87 4.86
CA ASN A 190 0.61 -17.79 4.58
C ASN A 190 0.01 -16.42 4.87
N VAL A 191 -1.28 -16.20 4.54
CA VAL A 191 -2.00 -14.97 4.91
C VAL A 191 -2.04 -14.79 6.43
N GLN A 192 -2.37 -15.84 7.18
CA GLN A 192 -2.38 -15.79 8.63
C GLN A 192 -1.01 -15.41 9.20
N GLU A 193 0.07 -16.02 8.69
CA GLU A 193 1.45 -15.70 9.08
C GLU A 193 1.83 -14.25 8.68
N LEU A 194 1.38 -13.79 7.52
CA LEU A 194 1.61 -12.41 7.06
C LEU A 194 0.92 -11.41 8.00
N VAL A 195 -0.30 -11.70 8.46
CA VAL A 195 -1.01 -10.88 9.46
C VAL A 195 -0.25 -10.88 10.79
N TYR A 196 0.16 -12.03 11.30
CA TYR A 196 1.00 -12.11 12.51
C TYR A 196 2.29 -11.30 12.40
N PHE A 197 2.95 -11.41 11.25
CA PHE A 197 4.17 -10.63 10.99
C PHE A 197 3.89 -9.13 11.03
N ASN A 198 2.85 -8.66 10.34
CA ASN A 198 2.47 -7.24 10.32
C ASN A 198 2.12 -6.73 11.72
N ILE A 199 1.35 -7.49 12.51
CA ILE A 199 1.02 -7.10 13.90
C ILE A 199 2.28 -6.98 14.75
N ARG A 200 3.18 -7.96 14.69
CA ARG A 200 4.45 -7.89 15.44
C ARG A 200 5.32 -6.71 15.04
N GLN A 201 5.39 -6.42 13.74
CA GLN A 201 6.10 -5.24 13.24
C GLN A 201 5.45 -3.94 13.72
N THR A 202 4.12 -3.86 13.65
CA THR A 202 3.33 -2.72 14.11
C THR A 202 3.54 -2.51 15.62
N ALA A 203 3.43 -3.56 16.43
CA ALA A 203 3.65 -3.48 17.88
C ALA A 203 5.07 -2.99 18.25
N ARG A 204 6.10 -3.48 17.55
CA ARG A 204 7.48 -3.00 17.76
C ARG A 204 7.66 -1.53 17.41
N LYS A 205 7.09 -1.08 16.28
CA LYS A 205 7.15 0.33 15.86
C LYS A 205 6.34 1.21 16.80
N GLN A 206 5.19 0.76 17.25
CA GLN A 206 4.35 1.46 18.21
C GLN A 206 5.07 1.63 19.56
N SER A 207 5.73 0.57 20.06
CA SER A 207 6.54 0.65 21.29
C SER A 207 7.66 1.68 21.15
N LYS A 208 8.35 1.73 20.00
CA LYS A 208 9.38 2.73 19.73
C LYS A 208 8.82 4.16 19.71
N LEU A 209 7.69 4.37 19.04
CA LEU A 209 7.00 5.67 19.01
C LEU A 209 6.56 6.10 20.43
N ALA A 210 6.08 5.17 21.25
CA ALA A 210 5.71 5.45 22.63
C ALA A 210 6.93 5.87 23.48
N GLU A 211 8.09 5.23 23.28
CA GLU A 211 9.34 5.60 23.93
C GLU A 211 9.83 6.99 23.48
N GLU A 212 9.80 7.27 22.18
CA GLU A 212 10.14 8.59 21.64
C GLU A 212 9.22 9.68 22.19
N PHE A 213 7.91 9.42 22.28
CA PHE A 213 6.96 10.34 22.88
C PHE A 213 7.25 10.57 24.36
N LYS A 214 7.50 9.52 25.13
CA LYS A 214 7.90 9.61 26.54
C LYS A 214 9.14 10.49 26.72
N ASN A 215 10.17 10.32 25.89
CA ASN A 215 11.39 11.11 25.94
C ASN A 215 11.10 12.59 25.61
N LYS A 216 10.21 12.89 24.66
CA LYS A 216 9.76 14.24 24.35
C LYS A 216 9.02 14.90 25.53
N VAL A 217 8.18 14.14 26.24
CA VAL A 217 7.52 14.62 27.46
C VAL A 217 8.56 15.03 28.53
N PHE A 218 9.57 14.18 28.73
CA PHE A 218 10.64 14.51 29.67
C PHE A 218 11.45 15.73 29.23
N GLU A 219 11.84 15.82 27.95
CA GLU A 219 12.55 17.00 27.45
C GLU A 219 11.75 18.28 27.68
N GLU A 220 10.44 18.29 27.44
CA GLU A 220 9.58 19.46 27.62
C GLU A 220 9.41 19.82 29.10
N MET A 221 9.37 18.83 29.99
CA MET A 221 9.31 19.08 31.45
C MET A 221 10.53 19.82 31.95
N PHE A 222 11.73 19.50 31.48
CA PHE A 222 13.01 20.08 31.92
C PHE A 222 13.47 21.30 31.12
N LYS A 223 12.73 21.67 30.08
CA LYS A 223 13.02 22.89 29.32
C LYS A 223 12.87 24.12 30.23
N THR A 224 13.96 24.87 30.39
CA THR A 224 13.88 26.19 31.01
C THR A 224 13.07 27.13 30.14
N PRO A 225 12.15 27.93 30.72
CA PRO A 225 11.41 28.92 29.97
C PRO A 225 12.39 29.90 29.31
N GLN A 226 12.34 30.04 28.00
CA GLN A 226 13.00 31.14 27.32
C GLN A 226 12.32 32.44 27.76
N VAL A 227 13.10 33.55 27.83
CA VAL A 227 12.60 34.87 28.17
C VAL A 227 11.30 35.15 27.43
N MET A 228 10.21 35.28 28.20
CA MET A 228 8.87 35.47 27.61
C MET A 228 8.82 36.84 26.92
N ASP A 229 8.40 36.86 25.67
CA ASP A 229 7.74 38.04 25.11
C ASP A 229 6.45 38.24 25.91
N PHE A 230 6.48 39.13 26.86
CA PHE A 230 5.30 39.55 27.64
C PHE A 230 4.29 40.25 26.72
N THR A 231 3.58 39.52 25.92
CA THR A 231 2.32 40.01 25.34
C THR A 231 1.26 39.90 26.42
N LEU A 232 0.73 41.05 26.83
CA LEU A 232 -0.37 41.12 27.79
C LEU A 232 -1.42 40.06 27.51
N PRO A 233 -1.85 39.26 28.50
CA PRO A 233 -2.71 38.09 28.34
C PRO A 233 -4.09 38.33 27.71
N GLY A 234 -4.50 39.56 27.56
CA GLY A 234 -5.82 39.93 27.07
C GLY A 234 -6.16 39.59 25.57
N LYS A 235 -5.20 39.01 24.81
CA LYS A 235 -5.40 38.60 23.41
C LYS A 235 -5.22 37.10 23.16
N LYS A 236 -4.84 36.31 24.15
CA LYS A 236 -4.67 34.86 23.98
C LYS A 236 -6.01 34.15 24.24
N SER A 237 -6.57 33.55 23.21
CA SER A 237 -7.69 32.61 23.33
C SER A 237 -7.14 31.20 23.55
N ILE A 238 -7.78 30.42 24.42
CA ILE A 238 -7.48 29.00 24.59
C ILE A 238 -7.81 28.25 23.30
N ASP A 239 -6.83 27.51 22.75
CA ASP A 239 -7.03 26.69 21.56
C ASP A 239 -7.63 25.34 21.94
N TYR A 240 -8.95 25.30 22.04
CA TYR A 240 -9.69 24.08 22.37
C TYR A 240 -9.53 22.95 21.35
N SER A 241 -9.16 23.26 20.08
CA SER A 241 -8.93 22.22 19.08
C SER A 241 -7.71 21.38 19.38
N LYS A 242 -6.61 22.03 19.78
CA LYS A 242 -5.36 21.33 20.21
C LYS A 242 -5.56 20.54 21.50
N ILE A 243 -6.38 21.07 22.42
CA ILE A 243 -6.73 20.37 23.64
C ILE A 243 -7.52 19.10 23.35
N LYS A 244 -8.45 19.17 22.40
CA LYS A 244 -9.20 18.01 21.93
C LYS A 244 -8.25 16.94 21.35
N ASP A 245 -7.30 17.36 20.52
CA ASP A 245 -6.28 16.45 19.95
C ASP A 245 -5.45 15.77 21.06
N LEU A 246 -5.09 16.52 22.12
CA LEU A 246 -4.38 15.96 23.28
C LEU A 246 -5.24 14.94 24.03
N ARG A 247 -6.52 15.25 24.28
CA ARG A 247 -7.46 14.32 24.93
C ARG A 247 -7.63 13.04 24.12
N GLU A 248 -7.81 13.13 22.79
CA GLU A 248 -7.89 11.96 21.94
C GLU A 248 -6.60 11.13 21.97
N ALA A 249 -5.43 11.78 22.01
CA ALA A 249 -4.15 11.10 22.14
C ALA A 249 -4.01 10.36 23.48
N LEU A 250 -4.44 10.99 24.58
CA LEU A 250 -4.45 10.36 25.89
C LEU A 250 -5.44 9.19 25.94
N LEU A 251 -6.66 9.33 25.38
CA LEU A 251 -7.66 8.26 25.31
C LEU A 251 -7.19 7.05 24.49
N VAL A 252 -6.43 7.25 23.41
CA VAL A 252 -5.81 6.14 22.68
C VAL A 252 -4.75 5.42 23.53
N ALA A 253 -4.03 6.16 24.37
CA ALA A 253 -3.12 5.58 25.34
C ALA A 253 -3.87 4.88 26.50
N GLU A 254 -5.05 5.40 26.90
CA GLU A 254 -5.96 4.83 27.93
C GLU A 254 -6.47 3.43 27.60
N SER A 255 -6.63 3.08 26.33
CA SER A 255 -7.02 1.72 25.94
C SER A 255 -6.00 0.65 26.41
N LEU A 256 -4.90 1.09 27.01
CA LEU A 256 -3.79 0.26 27.50
C LEU A 256 -3.63 0.28 29.03
N ASP A 257 -4.18 1.28 29.78
CA ASP A 257 -3.98 1.36 31.24
C ASP A 257 -4.98 2.27 31.96
N GLU A 258 -5.47 1.88 33.16
CA GLU A 258 -6.36 2.66 34.04
C GLU A 258 -5.74 3.99 34.55
N GLU A 259 -4.41 4.13 34.53
CA GLU A 259 -3.72 5.33 34.97
C GLU A 259 -3.93 6.55 34.07
N THR A 260 -4.28 6.34 32.80
CA THR A 260 -4.43 7.43 31.82
C THR A 260 -5.71 8.25 32.04
N SER A 261 -6.76 7.65 32.63
CA SER A 261 -7.98 8.35 33.03
C SER A 261 -7.69 9.47 34.06
N LYS A 262 -6.70 9.27 34.95
CA LYS A 262 -6.26 10.30 35.90
C LYS A 262 -5.56 11.47 35.19
N LEU A 263 -4.79 11.20 34.14
CA LEU A 263 -4.11 12.26 33.37
C LEU A 263 -5.10 13.18 32.65
N THR A 264 -6.13 12.62 32.04
CA THR A 264 -7.20 13.40 31.40
C THR A 264 -7.89 14.31 32.43
N GLN A 265 -8.26 13.78 33.59
CA GLN A 265 -8.86 14.57 34.68
C GLN A 265 -7.92 15.69 35.17
N MET A 266 -6.61 15.42 35.29
CA MET A 266 -5.62 16.44 35.68
C MET A 266 -5.52 17.56 34.65
N VAL A 267 -5.52 17.23 33.35
CA VAL A 267 -5.51 18.22 32.26
C VAL A 267 -6.79 19.08 32.31
N ASP A 268 -7.96 18.49 32.52
CA ASP A 268 -9.23 19.18 32.59
C ASP A 268 -9.27 20.15 33.78
N LYS A 269 -8.88 19.68 34.97
CA LYS A 269 -8.80 20.53 36.16
C LYS A 269 -7.81 21.69 35.99
N TYR A 270 -6.68 21.44 35.32
CA TYR A 270 -5.72 22.49 35.02
C TYR A 270 -6.34 23.57 34.09
N LEU A 271 -7.03 23.14 33.02
CA LEU A 271 -7.66 24.06 32.05
C LEU A 271 -8.77 24.91 32.66
N GLU A 272 -9.60 24.32 33.53
CA GLU A 272 -10.62 25.06 34.30
C GLU A 272 -9.98 26.14 35.18
N GLY A 273 -8.88 25.78 35.86
CA GLY A 273 -8.12 26.72 36.69
C GLY A 273 -7.46 27.84 35.87
N TYR A 274 -6.95 27.53 34.70
CA TYR A 274 -6.37 28.53 33.80
C TYR A 274 -7.42 29.49 33.26
N GLU A 275 -8.56 28.98 32.79
CA GLU A 275 -9.68 29.76 32.26
C GLU A 275 -10.24 30.74 33.30
N SER A 276 -10.48 30.25 34.53
CA SER A 276 -10.90 31.08 35.66
C SER A 276 -9.89 32.19 35.99
N THR A 277 -8.59 31.85 36.01
CA THR A 277 -7.53 32.83 36.28
C THR A 277 -7.43 33.88 35.15
N LEU A 278 -7.58 33.45 33.88
CA LEU A 278 -7.57 34.34 32.72
C LEU A 278 -8.75 35.34 32.77
N GLN A 279 -9.95 34.88 33.12
CA GLN A 279 -11.15 35.74 33.25
C GLN A 279 -10.94 36.79 34.31
N ASN A 280 -10.43 36.38 35.50
CA ASN A 280 -10.13 37.29 36.58
C ASN A 280 -9.05 38.32 36.19
N PHE A 281 -8.02 37.89 35.47
CA PHE A 281 -6.95 38.77 34.99
C PHE A 281 -7.45 39.78 33.96
N VAL A 282 -8.33 39.37 33.02
CA VAL A 282 -8.93 40.25 32.03
C VAL A 282 -9.84 41.27 32.67
N SER A 283 -10.62 40.90 33.69
CA SER A 283 -11.45 41.81 34.45
C SER A 283 -10.62 42.86 35.20
N PHE A 284 -9.57 42.42 35.85
CA PHE A 284 -8.60 43.29 36.54
C PHE A 284 -7.90 44.28 35.59
N SER A 285 -7.50 43.83 34.39
CA SER A 285 -6.80 44.68 33.40
C SER A 285 -7.70 45.79 32.81
N LYS A 286 -9.00 45.66 32.91
CA LYS A 286 -9.97 46.68 32.43
C LYS A 286 -10.22 47.81 33.46
N GLU A 287 -9.98 47.53 34.72
CA GLU A 287 -10.28 48.51 35.80
C GLU A 287 -9.18 49.56 36.01
N MET A 288 -8.06 49.52 35.27
CA MET A 288 -6.97 50.53 35.15
C MET A 288 -6.36 51.02 36.49
N ASP A 289 -6.67 50.43 37.63
CA ASP A 289 -6.13 50.85 38.92
C ASP A 289 -5.01 49.86 39.38
N PHE A 290 -3.80 50.08 38.84
CA PHE A 290 -2.60 49.32 39.25
C PHE A 290 -2.14 49.64 40.68
N LYS A 291 -3.04 49.57 41.64
CA LYS A 291 -2.60 49.56 43.05
C LYS A 291 -1.87 48.23 43.31
N THR A 292 -0.65 48.34 43.78
CA THR A 292 0.18 47.18 44.20
C THR A 292 -0.39 46.58 45.48
N SER A 293 -1.58 45.97 45.36
CA SER A 293 -2.11 45.17 46.45
C SER A 293 -1.47 43.77 46.42
N LYS A 294 -1.33 43.13 47.57
CA LYS A 294 -0.79 41.77 47.65
C LYS A 294 -1.57 40.77 46.78
N GLU A 295 -2.89 40.96 46.69
CA GLU A 295 -3.79 40.14 45.88
C GLU A 295 -3.51 40.27 44.36
N ASN A 296 -3.18 41.47 43.91
CA ASN A 296 -2.85 41.71 42.50
C ASN A 296 -1.53 41.07 42.10
N VAL A 297 -0.55 41.08 42.99
CA VAL A 297 0.74 40.40 42.78
C VAL A 297 0.56 38.87 42.74
N GLU A 298 -0.25 38.31 43.62
CA GLU A 298 -0.57 36.88 43.64
C GLU A 298 -1.31 36.43 42.35
N LEU A 299 -2.29 37.24 41.87
CA LEU A 299 -3.00 36.97 40.61
C LEU A 299 -2.04 36.98 39.43
N PHE A 300 -1.14 37.96 39.37
CA PHE A 300 -0.15 38.07 38.32
C PHE A 300 0.83 36.88 38.30
N GLN A 301 1.34 36.50 39.48
CA GLN A 301 2.21 35.33 39.63
C GLN A 301 1.49 34.04 39.20
N LYS A 302 0.24 33.87 39.63
CA LYS A 302 -0.59 32.71 39.25
C LYS A 302 -0.80 32.66 37.75
N MET A 303 -1.08 33.79 37.09
CA MET A 303 -1.26 33.88 35.66
C MET A 303 0.02 33.49 34.89
N ILE A 304 1.19 33.96 35.32
CA ILE A 304 2.48 33.59 34.75
C ILE A 304 2.69 32.07 34.83
N MET A 305 2.42 31.48 35.99
CA MET A 305 2.59 30.04 36.20
C MET A 305 1.69 29.23 35.27
N TYR A 306 0.43 29.63 35.11
CA TYR A 306 -0.50 28.99 34.21
C TYR A 306 -0.09 29.16 32.74
N ASP A 307 0.34 30.34 32.29
CA ASP A 307 0.75 30.60 30.92
C ASP A 307 2.01 29.77 30.54
N MET A 308 2.95 29.65 31.48
CA MET A 308 4.12 28.78 31.30
C MET A 308 3.76 27.32 31.13
N GLN A 309 2.85 26.80 31.96
CA GLN A 309 2.38 25.42 31.83
C GLN A 309 1.52 25.21 30.61
N TYR A 310 0.69 26.19 30.24
CA TYR A 310 -0.14 26.13 29.01
C TYR A 310 0.70 25.95 27.78
N ASN A 311 1.79 26.71 27.61
CA ASN A 311 2.68 26.56 26.46
C ASN A 311 3.31 25.16 26.41
N LYS A 312 3.73 24.60 27.55
CA LYS A 312 4.24 23.21 27.62
C LYS A 312 3.16 22.19 27.23
N ILE A 313 1.93 22.36 27.72
CA ILE A 313 0.80 21.48 27.37
C ILE A 313 0.48 21.56 25.88
N MET A 314 0.53 22.76 25.28
CA MET A 314 0.30 22.92 23.83
C MET A 314 1.39 22.26 22.98
N ASN A 315 2.65 22.36 23.36
CA ASN A 315 3.74 21.66 22.70
C ASN A 315 3.57 20.13 22.77
N LEU A 316 3.21 19.62 23.97
CA LEU A 316 2.93 18.19 24.16
C LEU A 316 1.72 17.72 23.35
N ALA A 317 0.67 18.56 23.22
CA ALA A 317 -0.49 18.27 22.39
C ALA A 317 -0.12 18.10 20.90
N GLU A 318 0.77 18.94 20.40
CA GLU A 318 1.26 18.84 19.03
C GLU A 318 2.08 17.55 18.80
N TYR A 319 2.98 17.21 19.73
CA TYR A 319 3.71 15.93 19.68
C TYR A 319 2.78 14.73 19.78
N ALA A 320 1.77 14.78 20.64
CA ALA A 320 0.76 13.73 20.78
C ALA A 320 -0.01 13.52 19.45
N LYS A 321 -0.42 14.61 18.80
CA LYS A 321 -1.10 14.57 17.50
C LYS A 321 -0.26 13.90 16.43
N ILE A 322 1.02 14.27 16.30
CA ILE A 322 1.96 13.67 15.35
C ILE A 322 2.11 12.18 15.65
N ASN A 323 2.33 11.82 16.91
CA ASN A 323 2.47 10.43 17.33
C ASN A 323 1.24 9.58 16.99
N MET A 324 0.03 10.11 17.27
CA MET A 324 -1.23 9.44 16.90
C MET A 324 -1.35 9.21 15.40
N GLN A 325 -0.99 10.19 14.58
CA GLN A 325 -1.02 10.05 13.12
C GLN A 325 -0.07 8.94 12.66
N GLU A 326 1.13 8.87 13.22
CA GLU A 326 2.07 7.80 12.91
C GLU A 326 1.56 6.42 13.36
N VAL A 327 0.97 6.32 14.56
CA VAL A 327 0.34 5.07 15.04
C VAL A 327 -0.81 4.65 14.12
N ARG A 328 -1.68 5.58 13.73
CA ARG A 328 -2.77 5.28 12.76
C ARG A 328 -2.23 4.74 11.43
N LYS A 329 -1.17 5.35 10.89
CA LYS A 329 -0.51 4.86 9.66
C LYS A 329 0.05 3.44 9.82
N LEU A 330 0.54 3.07 10.99
CA LEU A 330 1.04 1.71 11.25
C LEU A 330 -0.07 0.64 11.15
N HIS A 331 -1.29 0.97 11.57
CA HIS A 331 -2.44 0.06 11.54
C HIS A 331 -3.19 0.08 10.20
N GLU A 332 -2.91 1.07 9.34
CA GLU A 332 -3.63 1.27 8.07
C GLU A 332 -3.61 0.06 7.14
N PRO A 333 -2.49 -0.68 6.92
CA PRO A 333 -2.49 -1.86 6.06
C PRO A 333 -3.46 -2.95 6.53
N LEU A 334 -3.52 -3.24 7.83
CA LEU A 334 -4.44 -4.22 8.41
C LEU A 334 -5.90 -3.77 8.30
N ASN A 335 -6.16 -2.47 8.50
CA ASN A 335 -7.49 -1.89 8.36
C ASN A 335 -7.97 -1.96 6.90
N ARG A 336 -7.10 -1.64 5.92
CA ARG A 336 -7.40 -1.77 4.50
C ARG A 336 -7.69 -3.22 4.11
N PHE A 337 -6.88 -4.16 4.59
CA PHE A 337 -7.11 -5.58 4.39
C PHE A 337 -8.51 -6.00 4.88
N ALA A 338 -8.83 -5.72 6.13
CA ALA A 338 -10.13 -6.10 6.70
C ALA A 338 -11.28 -5.40 5.97
N LYS A 339 -11.15 -4.10 5.66
CA LYS A 339 -12.19 -3.32 4.99
C LYS A 339 -12.43 -3.81 3.56
N SER A 340 -11.38 -4.06 2.77
CA SER A 340 -11.51 -4.55 1.39
C SER A 340 -12.13 -5.94 1.31
N VAL A 341 -11.77 -6.86 2.21
CA VAL A 341 -12.41 -8.19 2.29
C VAL A 341 -13.88 -8.07 2.69
N ASN A 342 -14.19 -7.22 3.68
CA ASN A 342 -15.54 -7.06 4.19
C ASN A 342 -16.53 -6.47 3.17
N LEU A 343 -16.06 -5.78 2.12
CA LEU A 343 -16.90 -5.37 1.00
C LEU A 343 -17.60 -6.58 0.36
N PHE A 344 -16.89 -7.69 0.20
CA PHE A 344 -17.44 -8.91 -0.42
C PHE A 344 -18.23 -9.79 0.56
N LEU A 345 -17.74 -9.92 1.79
CA LEU A 345 -18.36 -10.83 2.78
C LEU A 345 -19.68 -10.30 3.32
N LYS A 346 -19.94 -9.01 3.22
CA LYS A 346 -21.14 -8.35 3.74
C LYS A 346 -22.43 -8.91 3.13
N GLU A 347 -22.45 -9.29 1.85
CA GLU A 347 -23.62 -9.92 1.21
C GLU A 347 -23.97 -11.25 1.87
N GLY A 348 -22.97 -12.05 2.25
CA GLY A 348 -23.13 -13.30 2.98
C GLY A 348 -23.38 -13.11 4.47
N LYS A 349 -23.62 -11.86 4.95
CA LYS A 349 -23.73 -11.52 6.38
C LYS A 349 -22.56 -12.00 7.20
N LYS A 350 -21.37 -11.94 6.62
CA LYS A 350 -20.10 -12.28 7.23
C LYS A 350 -19.20 -11.06 7.33
N GLU A 351 -18.30 -11.08 8.29
CA GLU A 351 -17.27 -10.05 8.50
C GLU A 351 -16.00 -10.71 9.01
N ILE A 352 -14.84 -10.31 8.50
CA ILE A 352 -13.57 -10.66 9.14
C ILE A 352 -13.15 -9.57 10.12
N ARG A 353 -12.51 -9.99 11.19
CA ARG A 353 -11.78 -9.11 12.12
C ARG A 353 -10.42 -9.70 12.43
N VAL A 354 -9.44 -8.82 12.55
CA VAL A 354 -8.11 -9.18 13.01
C VAL A 354 -8.03 -8.85 14.49
N THR A 355 -7.66 -9.83 15.30
CA THR A 355 -7.50 -9.66 16.76
C THR A 355 -6.16 -8.99 17.07
N GLY A 356 -6.00 -8.49 18.30
CA GLY A 356 -4.71 -7.98 18.79
C GLY A 356 -3.61 -9.05 18.83
N SER A 357 -3.97 -10.34 18.96
CA SER A 357 -3.05 -11.48 18.86
C SER A 357 -2.60 -11.77 17.42
N GLY A 358 -3.36 -11.29 16.41
CA GLY A 358 -3.10 -11.52 15.00
C GLY A 358 -3.98 -12.59 14.36
N ASP A 359 -4.93 -13.16 15.10
CA ASP A 359 -5.85 -14.13 14.53
C ASP A 359 -6.87 -13.46 13.63
N ILE A 360 -7.14 -14.05 12.46
CA ILE A 360 -8.23 -13.64 11.59
C ILE A 360 -9.47 -14.45 11.96
N ILE A 361 -10.46 -13.79 12.54
CA ILE A 361 -11.74 -14.40 12.89
C ILE A 361 -12.82 -14.00 11.91
N VAL A 362 -13.70 -14.94 11.58
CA VAL A 362 -14.90 -14.73 10.77
C VAL A 362 -16.10 -14.64 11.68
N LEU A 363 -16.84 -13.55 11.59
CA LEU A 363 -18.10 -13.36 12.30
C LEU A 363 -19.26 -13.59 11.33
N ASN A 364 -20.14 -14.52 11.66
CA ASN A 364 -21.32 -14.83 10.87
C ASN A 364 -22.58 -14.38 11.63
N TYR A 365 -23.40 -13.54 10.98
CA TYR A 365 -24.59 -12.91 11.56
C TYR A 365 -25.89 -13.59 11.10
N ASN A 366 -25.93 -14.92 10.99
CA ASN A 366 -27.12 -15.63 10.60
C ASN A 366 -28.11 -15.80 11.76
N LYS A 367 -29.41 -15.53 11.52
CA LYS A 367 -30.55 -15.75 12.43
C LYS A 367 -30.41 -15.09 13.82
N GLY A 368 -29.77 -13.89 13.90
CA GLY A 368 -29.67 -13.16 15.17
C GLY A 368 -28.59 -13.66 16.13
N ALA A 369 -27.91 -14.76 15.80
CA ALA A 369 -26.76 -15.26 16.56
C ALA A 369 -25.46 -14.84 15.88
N LYS A 370 -24.50 -14.38 16.68
CA LYS A 370 -23.14 -14.11 16.25
C LYS A 370 -22.30 -15.37 16.47
N VAL A 371 -21.97 -16.05 15.39
CA VAL A 371 -21.12 -17.25 15.42
C VAL A 371 -19.73 -16.88 14.94
N GLN A 372 -18.73 -17.26 15.73
CA GLN A 372 -17.32 -17.09 15.37
C GLN A 372 -16.85 -18.34 14.62
N ASP A 373 -16.14 -18.13 13.50
CA ASP A 373 -15.57 -19.15 12.65
C ASP A 373 -14.16 -18.76 12.21
N THR A 374 -13.50 -19.64 11.47
CA THR A 374 -12.16 -19.43 10.92
C THR A 374 -12.21 -19.19 9.41
N ILE A 375 -11.17 -18.55 8.86
CA ILE A 375 -11.05 -18.32 7.41
C ILE A 375 -10.96 -19.63 6.61
N PHE A 376 -10.60 -20.74 7.26
CA PHE A 376 -10.45 -22.04 6.61
C PHE A 376 -11.81 -22.69 6.26
N ASN A 377 -12.90 -22.27 6.90
CA ASN A 377 -14.26 -22.80 6.68
C ASN A 377 -15.08 -21.97 5.66
N LEU A 378 -14.47 -20.96 5.07
CA LEU A 378 -15.08 -20.12 4.03
C LEU A 378 -15.18 -20.86 2.68
N SER A 379 -16.05 -20.39 1.79
CA SER A 379 -16.13 -20.86 0.41
C SER A 379 -14.84 -20.61 -0.37
N SER A 380 -14.62 -21.31 -1.47
CA SER A 380 -13.43 -21.15 -2.30
C SER A 380 -13.25 -19.71 -2.82
N GLY A 381 -14.33 -19.06 -3.27
CA GLY A 381 -14.30 -17.67 -3.73
C GLY A 381 -13.96 -16.69 -2.59
N GLU A 382 -14.56 -16.86 -1.40
CA GLU A 382 -14.24 -16.03 -0.23
C GLU A 382 -12.77 -16.18 0.18
N LYS A 383 -12.23 -17.40 0.14
CA LYS A 383 -10.81 -17.67 0.40
C LYS A 383 -9.89 -16.96 -0.60
N GLN A 384 -10.23 -17.02 -1.89
CA GLN A 384 -9.47 -16.35 -2.95
C GLN A 384 -9.43 -14.82 -2.76
N ILE A 385 -10.56 -14.21 -2.40
CA ILE A 385 -10.62 -12.78 -2.09
C ILE A 385 -9.74 -12.43 -0.89
N ILE A 386 -9.77 -13.22 0.18
CA ILE A 386 -8.93 -13.00 1.36
C ILE A 386 -7.44 -13.03 0.97
N ILE A 387 -7.02 -14.02 0.18
CA ILE A 387 -5.63 -14.16 -0.26
C ILE A 387 -5.23 -12.96 -1.10
N LEU A 388 -6.05 -12.58 -2.08
CA LEU A 388 -5.80 -11.45 -2.96
C LEU A 388 -5.66 -10.13 -2.18
N MET A 389 -6.63 -9.82 -1.31
CA MET A 389 -6.63 -8.58 -0.55
C MET A 389 -5.49 -8.54 0.48
N ALA A 390 -5.09 -9.68 1.05
CA ALA A 390 -3.93 -9.78 1.92
C ALA A 390 -2.63 -9.46 1.17
N CYS A 391 -2.44 -10.02 -0.03
CA CYS A 391 -1.29 -9.70 -0.88
C CYS A 391 -1.22 -8.21 -1.21
N LEU A 392 -2.34 -7.60 -1.57
CA LEU A 392 -2.41 -6.19 -1.95
C LEU A 392 -2.18 -5.23 -0.78
N SER A 393 -2.70 -5.57 0.41
CA SER A 393 -2.68 -4.64 1.55
C SER A 393 -1.50 -4.83 2.49
N LEU A 394 -1.01 -6.07 2.64
CA LEU A 394 -0.08 -6.44 3.71
C LEU A 394 1.35 -6.72 3.23
N SER A 395 1.58 -6.85 1.92
CA SER A 395 2.93 -7.06 1.41
C SER A 395 3.84 -5.86 1.71
N GLU A 396 5.12 -6.12 1.95
CA GLU A 396 6.10 -5.04 2.17
C GLU A 396 6.23 -4.14 0.94
N ASP A 397 5.94 -4.69 -0.22
CA ASP A 397 5.94 -4.00 -1.49
C ASP A 397 4.72 -3.07 -1.67
N SER A 398 3.63 -3.23 -0.92
CA SER A 398 2.47 -2.31 -0.96
C SER A 398 2.83 -0.84 -0.63
N LYS A 399 4.02 -0.60 -0.07
CA LYS A 399 4.58 0.73 0.21
C LYS A 399 5.31 1.36 -0.97
N ARG A 400 5.65 0.55 -2.00
CA ARG A 400 6.25 1.03 -3.24
C ARG A 400 5.16 1.09 -4.29
N SER A 401 5.23 2.01 -5.25
CA SER A 401 4.30 2.03 -6.37
C SER A 401 4.53 0.80 -7.24
N HIS A 402 3.59 -0.15 -7.18
CA HIS A 402 3.61 -1.37 -7.96
C HIS A 402 2.59 -1.31 -9.09
N VAL A 403 2.85 -2.13 -10.10
CA VAL A 403 1.91 -2.41 -11.18
C VAL A 403 1.37 -3.81 -10.98
N TYR A 404 0.07 -3.95 -10.83
CA TYR A 404 -0.62 -5.24 -10.82
C TYR A 404 -1.37 -5.44 -12.12
N VAL A 405 -1.13 -6.59 -12.73
CA VAL A 405 -1.80 -7.03 -13.95
C VAL A 405 -2.74 -8.16 -13.59
N VAL A 406 -4.02 -8.03 -13.87
CA VAL A 406 -5.05 -9.04 -13.58
C VAL A 406 -5.69 -9.47 -14.88
N ASP A 407 -5.59 -10.75 -15.20
CA ASP A 407 -6.22 -11.33 -16.39
C ASP A 407 -7.50 -12.08 -16.00
N GLU A 408 -8.61 -11.75 -16.66
CA GLU A 408 -9.92 -12.36 -16.50
C GLU A 408 -10.39 -12.49 -15.03
N PRO A 409 -10.44 -11.39 -14.24
CA PRO A 409 -10.86 -11.46 -12.84
C PRO A 409 -12.28 -11.97 -12.64
N GLU A 410 -13.14 -11.88 -13.67
CA GLU A 410 -14.53 -12.33 -13.63
C GLU A 410 -14.71 -13.84 -13.47
N ILE A 411 -13.76 -14.67 -13.92
CA ILE A 411 -13.93 -16.13 -13.96
C ILE A 411 -14.15 -16.73 -12.56
N SER A 412 -13.57 -16.12 -11.53
CA SER A 412 -13.64 -16.60 -10.15
C SER A 412 -14.62 -15.82 -9.28
N LEU A 413 -15.27 -14.77 -9.81
CA LEU A 413 -16.08 -13.86 -9.02
C LEU A 413 -17.56 -13.96 -9.37
N HIS A 414 -18.42 -14.06 -8.33
CA HIS A 414 -19.85 -13.89 -8.49
C HIS A 414 -20.15 -12.49 -9.09
N ILE A 415 -21.24 -12.37 -9.87
CA ILE A 415 -21.55 -11.15 -10.62
C ILE A 415 -21.67 -9.91 -9.72
N SER A 416 -22.25 -10.03 -8.52
CA SER A 416 -22.35 -8.93 -7.53
C SER A 416 -20.98 -8.51 -7.01
N TRP A 417 -20.00 -9.40 -6.94
CA TRP A 417 -18.65 -9.11 -6.53
C TRP A 417 -17.84 -8.42 -7.63
N GLN A 418 -18.15 -8.70 -8.89
CA GLN A 418 -17.50 -8.04 -10.03
C GLN A 418 -17.71 -6.52 -10.01
N GLU A 419 -18.90 -6.05 -9.61
CA GLU A 419 -19.19 -4.61 -9.49
C GLU A 419 -18.36 -3.89 -8.41
N GLN A 420 -18.04 -4.60 -7.33
CA GLN A 420 -17.29 -4.07 -6.19
C GLN A 420 -15.78 -4.32 -6.29
N PHE A 421 -15.36 -5.18 -7.23
CA PHE A 421 -13.98 -5.66 -7.31
C PHE A 421 -12.95 -4.54 -7.45
N VAL A 422 -13.18 -3.58 -8.34
CA VAL A 422 -12.25 -2.47 -8.58
C VAL A 422 -12.17 -1.55 -7.37
N ASP A 423 -13.29 -1.28 -6.69
CA ASP A 423 -13.29 -0.46 -5.47
C ASP A 423 -12.49 -1.14 -4.36
N ALA A 424 -12.63 -2.46 -4.24
CA ALA A 424 -11.87 -3.24 -3.27
C ALA A 424 -10.36 -3.24 -3.58
N LEU A 425 -9.96 -3.32 -4.85
CA LEU A 425 -8.55 -3.18 -5.25
C LEU A 425 -7.98 -1.82 -4.85
N LEU A 426 -8.71 -0.74 -5.16
CA LEU A 426 -8.29 0.63 -4.84
C LEU A 426 -8.28 0.90 -3.34
N GLU A 427 -9.20 0.32 -2.57
CA GLU A 427 -9.19 0.38 -1.10
C GLU A 427 -8.00 -0.39 -0.51
N ALA A 428 -7.72 -1.59 -1.04
CA ALA A 428 -6.62 -2.44 -0.57
C ALA A 428 -5.25 -1.80 -0.85
N SER A 429 -5.08 -1.18 -2.02
CA SER A 429 -3.80 -0.59 -2.43
C SER A 429 -3.99 0.68 -3.29
N PRO A 430 -4.24 1.86 -2.66
CA PRO A 430 -4.60 3.09 -3.37
C PRO A 430 -3.48 3.71 -4.20
N ASN A 431 -2.22 3.36 -3.92
CA ASN A 431 -1.04 3.90 -4.63
C ASN A 431 -0.56 2.99 -5.77
N THR A 432 -1.31 1.94 -6.07
CA THR A 432 -0.98 0.92 -7.07
C THR A 432 -1.64 1.21 -8.40
N GLN A 433 -0.94 0.93 -9.49
CA GLN A 433 -1.49 0.93 -10.83
C GLN A 433 -2.02 -0.47 -11.15
N PHE A 434 -3.30 -0.57 -11.54
CA PHE A 434 -3.94 -1.82 -11.94
C PHE A 434 -4.19 -1.83 -13.45
N ILE A 435 -3.79 -2.91 -14.10
CA ILE A 435 -4.09 -3.18 -15.52
C ILE A 435 -4.96 -4.44 -15.53
N LEU A 436 -6.24 -4.30 -15.91
CA LEU A 436 -7.23 -5.35 -15.82
C LEU A 436 -7.66 -5.76 -17.23
N ALA A 437 -7.32 -6.96 -17.68
CA ALA A 437 -7.88 -7.51 -18.90
C ALA A 437 -9.20 -8.23 -18.59
N THR A 438 -10.30 -7.74 -19.11
CA THR A 438 -11.64 -8.24 -18.77
C THR A 438 -12.58 -8.23 -19.97
N HIS A 439 -13.52 -9.17 -19.94
CA HIS A 439 -14.69 -9.21 -20.82
C HIS A 439 -15.98 -8.85 -20.10
N SER A 440 -15.93 -8.71 -18.75
CA SER A 440 -17.13 -8.49 -17.95
C SER A 440 -17.58 -7.04 -17.99
N PRO A 441 -18.80 -6.77 -18.51
CA PRO A 441 -19.40 -5.44 -18.37
C PRO A 441 -19.59 -5.03 -16.91
N SER A 442 -19.82 -6.00 -15.99
CA SER A 442 -20.07 -5.73 -14.57
C SER A 442 -18.87 -5.15 -13.85
N ILE A 443 -17.65 -5.53 -14.23
CA ILE A 443 -16.41 -4.94 -13.68
C ILE A 443 -16.28 -3.47 -14.08
N ILE A 444 -16.77 -3.12 -15.28
CA ILE A 444 -16.66 -1.78 -15.89
C ILE A 444 -17.91 -0.93 -15.60
N ALA A 445 -18.98 -1.51 -15.06
CA ALA A 445 -20.36 -0.97 -15.06
C ALA A 445 -20.54 0.41 -14.43
N LYS A 446 -19.65 0.89 -13.57
CA LYS A 446 -19.76 2.24 -13.02
C LYS A 446 -19.47 3.28 -14.11
N ASN A 447 -20.38 4.24 -14.26
CA ASN A 447 -20.37 5.23 -15.35
C ASN A 447 -19.07 6.04 -15.48
N ASP A 448 -18.36 6.27 -14.38
CA ASP A 448 -17.07 6.96 -14.32
C ASP A 448 -15.91 6.15 -14.89
N ARG A 449 -16.05 4.81 -15.02
CA ARG A 449 -14.99 3.89 -15.48
C ARG A 449 -14.93 3.70 -16.99
N ARG A 450 -15.95 4.14 -17.75
CA ARG A 450 -15.95 3.99 -19.22
C ARG A 450 -14.75 4.65 -19.90
N GLY A 451 -14.30 5.79 -19.37
CA GLY A 451 -13.10 6.47 -19.85
C GLY A 451 -11.77 5.80 -19.45
N TRP A 452 -11.80 4.67 -18.72
CA TRP A 452 -10.61 3.93 -18.28
C TRP A 452 -10.34 2.71 -19.16
N CYS A 453 -11.11 2.55 -20.24
CA CYS A 453 -11.05 1.40 -21.13
C CYS A 453 -10.18 1.70 -22.36
N GLU A 454 -9.28 0.78 -22.66
CA GLU A 454 -8.50 0.69 -23.89
C GLU A 454 -8.99 -0.51 -24.70
N ASP A 455 -9.55 -0.23 -25.87
CA ASP A 455 -10.10 -1.27 -26.75
C ASP A 455 -8.99 -1.90 -27.58
N ILE A 456 -8.83 -3.23 -27.42
CA ILE A 456 -7.85 -4.03 -28.16
C ILE A 456 -8.49 -4.72 -29.40
N THR A 457 -9.79 -4.54 -29.64
CA THR A 457 -10.39 -5.04 -30.89
C THR A 457 -9.74 -4.39 -32.09
N MET A 458 -9.62 -5.17 -33.16
CA MET A 458 -9.03 -4.74 -34.44
C MET A 458 -9.83 -3.62 -35.10
#